data_6bef50dcb1f3f7f8c39055d07c31dbe7
#
_entry.id   6bef50dcb1f3f7f8c39055d07c31dbe7
#
_cell.length_a   1.000
_cell.length_b   1.000
_cell.length_c   1.000
_cell.angle_alpha   90.00
_cell.angle_beta   90.00
_cell.angle_gamma   90.00
#
_symmetry.space_group_name_H-M   'P 1'
#
loop_
_entity.id
_entity.type
_entity.pdbx_description
1 polymer ?
#
loop_
_entity_poly.entity_id
_entity_poly.type
_entity_poly.pdbx_seq_one_letter_code
_entity_poly.pdbx_strand_id
1 'polypeptide(L)'
;KTDITHFMGNDWSDFTRVNQHEMAKPIDTTFPRIKLEKIAEVISKLPNEKKFINKIKRLVGNRIEMFENDKLDWSMAEHLAYGSLLMEGYDVRISGQDVERGTFSHRHAIVKVEESEEEILLLNNLGDNTGNFSIYNSLLSEYGVLGFEFGLSLIHI
;
A
#
# COMPACT_ATOMS: atom_id res chain seq x y z
N LYS A 1 28.58 7.25 30.78
CA LYS A 1 28.04 6.58 29.55
C LYS A 1 26.54 6.50 29.76
N THR A 2 25.80 7.31 29.07
CA THR A 2 24.33 7.24 29.02
C THR A 2 23.98 5.96 28.25
N ASP A 3 23.20 5.09 28.87
CA ASP A 3 22.81 3.82 28.26
C ASP A 3 21.75 4.10 27.19
N ILE A 4 22.17 4.09 25.94
CA ILE A 4 21.29 4.37 24.77
C ILE A 4 20.20 3.29 24.64
N THR A 5 20.32 2.18 25.36
CA THR A 5 19.35 1.08 25.31
C THR A 5 17.98 1.43 25.90
N HIS A 6 17.88 2.50 26.69
CA HIS A 6 16.60 3.01 27.23
C HIS A 6 15.88 4.00 26.32
N PHE A 7 16.55 4.54 25.31
CA PHE A 7 15.91 5.40 24.33
C PHE A 7 15.03 4.54 23.43
N MET A 8 13.74 4.77 23.44
CA MET A 8 12.70 4.03 22.69
C MET A 8 12.38 2.61 23.22
N GLY A 9 12.88 2.20 24.38
CA GLY A 9 12.62 0.87 24.93
C GLY A 9 11.15 0.61 25.26
N ASN A 10 10.40 1.66 25.62
CA ASN A 10 8.98 1.55 25.95
C ASN A 10 8.09 1.53 24.72
N ASP A 11 8.49 2.22 23.64
CA ASP A 11 7.70 2.36 22.42
C ASP A 11 7.72 1.08 21.58
N TRP A 12 8.70 0.21 21.84
CA TRP A 12 8.85 -1.09 21.17
C TRP A 12 8.55 -2.27 22.09
N SER A 13 7.89 -2.04 23.23
CA SER A 13 7.59 -3.09 24.22
C SER A 13 6.73 -4.23 23.66
N ASP A 14 5.89 -3.93 22.71
CA ASP A 14 4.97 -4.90 22.08
C ASP A 14 5.65 -5.76 21.02
N PHE A 15 6.89 -5.43 20.65
CA PHE A 15 7.66 -6.19 19.68
C PHE A 15 8.64 -7.15 20.37
N THR A 16 8.39 -8.43 20.24
CA THR A 16 9.25 -9.46 20.80
C THR A 16 10.41 -9.78 19.85
N ARG A 17 11.64 -9.74 20.36
CA ARG A 17 12.79 -10.26 19.60
C ARG A 17 12.70 -11.77 19.52
N VAL A 18 12.56 -12.30 18.32
CA VAL A 18 12.56 -13.73 18.05
C VAL A 18 13.98 -14.21 17.74
N ASN A 19 14.29 -15.46 18.10
CA ASN A 19 15.56 -16.08 17.72
C ASN A 19 15.54 -16.59 16.27
N GLN A 20 16.70 -16.93 15.70
CA GLN A 20 16.80 -17.39 14.33
C GLN A 20 15.93 -18.62 14.00
N HIS A 21 15.74 -19.51 14.98
CA HIS A 21 14.90 -20.71 14.81
C HIS A 21 13.41 -20.35 14.68
N GLU A 22 12.96 -19.34 15.40
CA GLU A 22 11.57 -18.85 15.31
C GLU A 22 11.33 -18.08 14.03
N MET A 23 12.32 -17.28 13.57
CA MET A 23 12.27 -16.60 12.27
C MET A 23 12.16 -17.57 11.07
N ALA A 24 12.65 -18.79 11.20
CA ALA A 24 12.58 -19.79 10.15
C ALA A 24 11.21 -20.50 10.06
N LYS A 25 10.32 -20.31 11.03
CA LYS A 25 8.97 -20.89 10.97
C LYS A 25 8.09 -20.11 9.98
N PRO A 26 7.36 -20.81 9.11
CA PRO A 26 6.39 -20.14 8.26
C PRO A 26 5.31 -19.49 9.13
N ILE A 27 5.08 -18.21 8.88
CA ILE A 27 4.00 -17.45 9.51
C ILE A 27 2.77 -17.54 8.61
N ASP A 28 1.59 -17.75 9.20
CA ASP A 28 0.33 -17.69 8.45
C ASP A 28 0.06 -16.23 8.05
N THR A 29 0.12 -15.98 6.74
CA THR A 29 -0.15 -14.69 6.12
C THR A 29 -1.45 -14.70 5.31
N THR A 30 -2.31 -15.70 5.56
CA THR A 30 -3.60 -15.79 4.85
C THR A 30 -4.55 -14.67 5.25
N PHE A 31 -5.38 -14.25 4.29
CA PHE A 31 -6.41 -13.25 4.51
C PHE A 31 -7.73 -13.75 3.93
N PRO A 32 -8.88 -13.49 4.56
CA PRO A 32 -10.17 -14.01 4.12
C PRO A 32 -10.51 -13.62 2.68
N ARG A 33 -10.80 -14.61 1.81
CA ARG A 33 -11.06 -14.38 0.37
C ARG A 33 -12.17 -13.35 0.14
N ILE A 34 -13.25 -13.39 0.93
CA ILE A 34 -14.35 -12.44 0.79
C ILE A 34 -13.92 -10.97 1.02
N LYS A 35 -12.93 -10.74 1.88
CA LYS A 35 -12.35 -9.42 2.06
C LYS A 35 -11.44 -9.05 0.91
N LEU A 36 -10.67 -10.00 0.35
CA LEU A 36 -9.87 -9.78 -0.85
C LEU A 36 -10.74 -9.46 -2.06
N GLU A 37 -11.89 -10.13 -2.22
CA GLU A 37 -12.88 -9.82 -3.26
C GLU A 37 -13.34 -8.37 -3.18
N LYS A 38 -13.72 -7.91 -1.97
CA LYS A 38 -14.10 -6.51 -1.76
C LYS A 38 -12.98 -5.52 -2.15
N ILE A 39 -11.74 -5.83 -1.79
CA ILE A 39 -10.60 -5.00 -2.18
C ILE A 39 -10.45 -5.00 -3.72
N ALA A 40 -10.47 -6.18 -4.34
CA ALA A 40 -10.35 -6.33 -5.78
C ALA A 40 -11.44 -5.54 -6.55
N GLU A 41 -12.68 -5.60 -6.08
CA GLU A 41 -13.78 -4.82 -6.65
C GLU A 41 -13.55 -3.32 -6.57
N VAL A 42 -13.10 -2.81 -5.40
CA VAL A 42 -12.87 -1.38 -5.19
C VAL A 42 -11.75 -0.86 -6.07
N ILE A 43 -10.61 -1.55 -6.14
CA ILE A 43 -9.45 -1.12 -6.95
C ILE A 43 -9.64 -1.35 -8.45
N SER A 44 -10.69 -2.06 -8.85
CA SER A 44 -11.05 -2.33 -10.25
C SER A 44 -12.19 -1.43 -10.75
N LYS A 45 -12.70 -0.54 -9.91
CA LYS A 45 -13.79 0.38 -10.25
C LYS A 45 -13.32 1.82 -10.35
N LEU A 46 -13.56 2.44 -11.51
CA LEU A 46 -13.39 3.88 -11.70
C LEU A 46 -14.72 4.60 -11.44
N PRO A 47 -14.70 5.82 -10.85
CA PRO A 47 -15.90 6.65 -10.72
C PRO A 47 -16.56 6.90 -12.08
N ASN A 48 -17.86 6.63 -12.20
CA ASN A 48 -18.59 6.72 -13.47
C ASN A 48 -18.78 8.17 -13.98
N GLU A 49 -18.78 9.12 -13.04
CA GLU A 49 -18.99 10.54 -13.34
C GLU A 49 -17.74 11.22 -13.92
N LYS A 50 -16.60 10.52 -13.91
CA LYS A 50 -15.31 11.07 -14.31
C LYS A 50 -14.78 10.38 -15.55
N LYS A 51 -14.07 11.15 -16.37
CA LYS A 51 -13.43 10.63 -17.58
C LYS A 51 -11.99 10.22 -17.30
N PHE A 52 -11.62 9.07 -17.85
CA PHE A 52 -10.27 8.54 -17.76
C PHE A 52 -9.78 8.11 -19.14
N ILE A 53 -8.48 8.20 -19.37
CA ILE A 53 -7.86 7.74 -20.61
C ILE A 53 -8.04 6.21 -20.78
N ASN A 54 -8.14 5.76 -22.02
CA ASN A 54 -8.39 4.34 -22.31
C ASN A 54 -7.36 3.37 -21.73
N LYS A 55 -6.10 3.82 -21.60
CA LYS A 55 -5.04 3.01 -20.97
C LYS A 55 -5.39 2.70 -19.51
N ILE A 56 -5.86 3.69 -18.75
CA ILE A 56 -6.24 3.53 -17.34
C ILE A 56 -7.48 2.65 -17.21
N LYS A 57 -8.51 2.89 -18.03
CA LYS A 57 -9.72 2.04 -18.06
C LYS A 57 -9.40 0.57 -18.25
N ARG A 58 -8.53 0.27 -19.22
CA ARG A 58 -8.10 -1.10 -19.50
C ARG A 58 -7.29 -1.69 -18.34
N LEU A 59 -6.34 -0.94 -17.79
CA LEU A 59 -5.49 -1.40 -16.70
C LEU A 59 -6.31 -1.71 -15.45
N VAL A 60 -7.22 -0.82 -15.06
CA VAL A 60 -8.09 -1.01 -13.90
C VAL A 60 -9.08 -2.16 -14.13
N GLY A 61 -9.65 -2.26 -15.34
CA GLY A 61 -10.53 -3.39 -15.72
C GLY A 61 -9.84 -4.75 -15.66
N ASN A 62 -8.57 -4.84 -16.08
CA ASN A 62 -7.83 -6.10 -16.02
C ASN A 62 -7.59 -6.61 -14.59
N ARG A 63 -7.64 -5.74 -13.57
CA ARG A 63 -7.44 -6.15 -12.17
C ARG A 63 -8.47 -7.17 -11.71
N ILE A 64 -9.75 -6.96 -12.03
CA ILE A 64 -10.79 -7.91 -11.63
C ILE A 64 -10.63 -9.25 -12.36
N GLU A 65 -10.28 -9.23 -13.64
CA GLU A 65 -10.03 -10.44 -14.43
C GLU A 65 -8.86 -11.26 -13.85
N MET A 66 -7.78 -10.59 -13.41
CA MET A 66 -6.65 -11.26 -12.75
C MET A 66 -7.11 -11.95 -11.46
N PHE A 67 -7.95 -11.28 -10.67
CA PHE A 67 -8.44 -11.83 -9.41
C PHE A 67 -9.39 -13.02 -9.64
N GLU A 68 -10.33 -12.92 -10.56
CA GLU A 68 -11.29 -13.98 -10.88
C GLU A 68 -10.62 -15.24 -11.44
N ASN A 69 -9.54 -15.06 -12.20
CA ASN A 69 -8.78 -16.16 -12.79
C ASN A 69 -7.67 -16.72 -11.87
N ASP A 70 -7.53 -16.22 -10.64
CA ASP A 70 -6.44 -16.54 -9.71
C ASP A 70 -5.02 -16.40 -10.34
N LYS A 71 -4.86 -15.39 -11.23
CA LYS A 71 -3.61 -15.09 -11.94
C LYS A 71 -3.17 -13.65 -11.65
N LEU A 72 -2.71 -13.45 -10.43
CA LEU A 72 -2.29 -12.14 -9.96
C LEU A 72 -0.89 -11.80 -10.48
N ASP A 73 -0.74 -10.59 -11.00
CA ASP A 73 0.57 -9.99 -11.18
C ASP A 73 1.07 -9.37 -9.87
N TRP A 74 2.32 -8.92 -9.88
CA TRP A 74 2.94 -8.32 -8.69
C TRP A 74 2.20 -7.08 -8.19
N SER A 75 1.73 -6.25 -9.11
CA SER A 75 0.97 -5.05 -8.78
C SER A 75 -0.36 -5.35 -8.09
N MET A 76 -1.09 -6.34 -8.61
CA MET A 76 -2.35 -6.74 -8.00
C MET A 76 -2.13 -7.32 -6.60
N ALA A 77 -1.08 -8.13 -6.42
CA ALA A 77 -0.71 -8.68 -5.12
C ALA A 77 -0.36 -7.57 -4.11
N GLU A 78 0.40 -6.54 -4.52
CA GLU A 78 0.68 -5.36 -3.69
C GLU A 78 -0.62 -4.65 -3.26
N HIS A 79 -1.51 -4.36 -4.18
CA HIS A 79 -2.77 -3.68 -3.87
C HIS A 79 -3.66 -4.47 -2.91
N LEU A 80 -3.72 -5.79 -3.06
CA LEU A 80 -4.46 -6.67 -2.15
C LEU A 80 -3.83 -6.65 -0.74
N ALA A 81 -2.50 -6.69 -0.66
CA ALA A 81 -1.79 -6.62 0.61
C ALA A 81 -2.00 -5.26 1.31
N TYR A 82 -1.88 -4.14 0.59
CA TYR A 82 -2.17 -2.83 1.17
C TYR A 82 -3.64 -2.72 1.61
N GLY A 83 -4.56 -3.17 0.76
CA GLY A 83 -5.98 -3.17 1.09
C GLY A 83 -6.33 -4.03 2.30
N SER A 84 -5.63 -5.14 2.53
CA SER A 84 -5.82 -5.97 3.72
C SER A 84 -5.42 -5.25 4.99
N LEU A 85 -4.28 -4.55 5.00
CA LEU A 85 -3.84 -3.72 6.11
C LEU A 85 -4.82 -2.58 6.41
N LEU A 86 -5.29 -1.90 5.38
CA LEU A 86 -6.29 -0.84 5.52
C LEU A 86 -7.58 -1.38 6.16
N MET A 87 -8.05 -2.55 5.74
CA MET A 87 -9.26 -3.18 6.32
C MET A 87 -9.07 -3.65 7.77
N GLU A 88 -7.84 -3.80 8.22
CA GLU A 88 -7.48 -4.06 9.62
C GLU A 88 -7.28 -2.78 10.43
N GLY A 89 -7.42 -1.61 9.79
CA GLY A 89 -7.29 -0.31 10.43
C GLY A 89 -5.87 0.26 10.48
N TYR A 90 -4.93 -0.36 9.78
CA TYR A 90 -3.56 0.15 9.67
C TYR A 90 -3.43 1.15 8.53
N ASP A 91 -2.77 2.27 8.79
CA ASP A 91 -2.38 3.20 7.75
C ASP A 91 -1.22 2.64 6.93
N VAL A 92 -1.26 2.86 5.62
CA VAL A 92 -0.19 2.46 4.71
C VAL A 92 0.36 3.70 4.01
N ARG A 93 1.64 3.95 4.19
CA ARG A 93 2.34 5.03 3.53
C ARG A 93 3.51 4.51 2.70
N ILE A 94 3.57 4.95 1.44
CA ILE A 94 4.64 4.60 0.52
C ILE A 94 5.30 5.87 0.00
N SER A 95 6.61 5.92 0.01
CA SER A 95 7.35 6.95 -0.70
C SER A 95 8.53 6.36 -1.45
N GLY A 96 8.88 6.97 -2.55
CA GLY A 96 10.00 6.55 -3.39
C GLY A 96 9.92 7.14 -4.79
N GLN A 97 10.92 6.86 -5.61
CA GLN A 97 10.95 7.32 -6.98
C GLN A 97 9.88 6.62 -7.82
N ASP A 98 9.03 7.41 -8.46
CA ASP A 98 7.97 6.93 -9.37
C ASP A 98 7.07 5.84 -8.75
N VAL A 99 6.84 5.91 -7.44
CA VAL A 99 6.08 4.87 -6.73
C VAL A 99 4.59 4.92 -7.02
N GLU A 100 4.03 6.08 -7.31
CA GLU A 100 2.60 6.25 -7.62
C GLU A 100 2.18 5.45 -8.85
N ARG A 101 2.98 5.49 -9.90
CA ARG A 101 2.79 4.72 -11.13
C ARG A 101 3.47 3.36 -11.09
N GLY A 102 4.62 3.29 -10.43
CA GLY A 102 5.60 2.21 -10.52
C GLY A 102 6.46 2.33 -11.77
N THR A 103 7.77 2.15 -11.64
CA THR A 103 8.78 2.31 -12.70
C THR A 103 8.43 1.55 -13.98
N PHE A 104 7.83 0.38 -13.85
CA PHE A 104 7.37 -0.43 -14.99
C PHE A 104 5.94 -0.13 -15.43
N SER A 105 5.36 1.00 -15.01
CA SER A 105 3.97 1.36 -15.30
C SER A 105 2.96 0.28 -14.87
N HIS A 106 3.23 -0.36 -13.75
CA HIS A 106 2.49 -1.52 -13.25
C HIS A 106 1.53 -1.17 -12.11
N ARG A 107 1.96 -0.31 -11.17
CA ARG A 107 1.18 -0.03 -9.95
C ARG A 107 -0.03 0.84 -10.21
N HIS A 108 0.14 2.02 -10.77
CA HIS A 108 -0.93 3.01 -10.92
C HIS A 108 -1.85 3.08 -9.68
N ALA A 109 -1.25 3.34 -8.51
CA ALA A 109 -1.97 3.49 -7.25
C ALA A 109 -2.84 4.75 -7.25
N ILE A 110 -2.37 5.78 -7.95
CA ILE A 110 -3.12 6.99 -8.26
C ILE A 110 -3.63 6.89 -9.70
N VAL A 111 -4.92 7.16 -9.90
CA VAL A 111 -5.53 7.35 -11.21
C VAL A 111 -5.92 8.81 -11.39
N LYS A 112 -5.58 9.40 -12.54
CA LYS A 112 -5.85 10.81 -12.84
C LYS A 112 -7.05 10.95 -13.75
N VAL A 113 -7.91 11.92 -13.43
CA VAL A 113 -9.05 12.32 -14.27
C VAL A 113 -8.52 13.08 -15.47
N GLU A 114 -9.02 12.76 -16.67
CA GLU A 114 -8.48 13.26 -17.95
C GLU A 114 -8.56 14.79 -18.10
N GLU A 115 -9.64 15.40 -17.61
CA GLU A 115 -9.89 16.84 -17.82
C GLU A 115 -9.37 17.72 -16.67
N SER A 116 -9.43 17.22 -15.44
CA SER A 116 -9.12 18.02 -14.24
C SER A 116 -7.76 17.71 -13.62
N GLU A 117 -7.10 16.65 -14.09
CA GLU A 117 -5.88 16.10 -13.47
C GLU A 117 -6.06 15.71 -12.00
N GLU A 118 -7.31 15.64 -11.51
CA GLU A 118 -7.62 15.21 -10.16
C GLU A 118 -7.09 13.80 -9.91
N GLU A 119 -6.43 13.64 -8.79
CA GLU A 119 -5.84 12.38 -8.36
C GLU A 119 -6.79 11.59 -7.48
N ILE A 120 -7.00 10.32 -7.81
CA ILE A 120 -7.88 9.43 -7.06
C ILE A 120 -7.09 8.21 -6.60
N LEU A 121 -7.11 7.99 -5.30
CA LEU A 121 -6.57 6.80 -4.62
C LEU A 121 -7.70 5.80 -4.43
N LEU A 122 -7.79 4.79 -5.29
CA LEU A 122 -8.90 3.83 -5.26
C LEU A 122 -8.96 3.06 -3.95
N LEU A 123 -7.82 2.74 -3.34
CA LEU A 123 -7.74 2.04 -2.06
C LEU A 123 -8.43 2.80 -0.91
N ASN A 124 -8.51 4.12 -0.96
CA ASN A 124 -9.21 4.90 0.08
C ASN A 124 -10.74 4.83 0.00
N ASN A 125 -11.29 4.09 -0.97
CA ASN A 125 -12.73 3.87 -1.10
C ASN A 125 -13.20 2.53 -0.49
N LEU A 126 -12.40 1.89 0.35
CA LEU A 126 -12.74 0.60 0.97
C LEU A 126 -13.88 0.69 2.00
N GLY A 127 -14.17 1.87 2.51
CA GLY A 127 -15.27 2.17 3.42
C GLY A 127 -14.84 2.87 4.70
N ASP A 128 -15.82 3.12 5.57
CA ASP A 128 -15.57 3.77 6.87
C ASP A 128 -14.81 2.84 7.82
N ASN A 129 -14.06 3.44 8.74
CA ASN A 129 -13.23 2.75 9.74
C ASN A 129 -12.09 1.87 9.17
N THR A 130 -11.63 2.17 7.96
CA THR A 130 -10.40 1.60 7.41
C THR A 130 -9.22 2.54 7.66
N GLY A 131 -8.00 2.02 7.60
CA GLY A 131 -6.80 2.83 7.59
C GLY A 131 -6.73 3.71 6.33
N ASN A 132 -5.80 4.65 6.32
CA ASN A 132 -5.59 5.58 5.22
C ASN A 132 -4.40 5.12 4.35
N PHE A 133 -4.59 5.12 3.03
CA PHE A 133 -3.51 4.86 2.07
C PHE A 133 -2.96 6.17 1.53
N SER A 134 -1.65 6.35 1.64
CA SER A 134 -0.95 7.50 1.09
C SER A 134 0.29 7.07 0.32
N ILE A 135 0.54 7.71 -0.83
CA ILE A 135 1.66 7.38 -1.69
C ILE A 135 2.22 8.65 -2.34
N TYR A 136 3.55 8.80 -2.35
CA TYR A 136 4.20 10.01 -2.79
C TYR A 136 5.45 9.71 -3.59
N ASN A 137 5.55 10.33 -4.77
CA ASN A 137 6.80 10.33 -5.52
C ASN A 137 7.84 11.18 -4.81
N SER A 138 9.01 10.58 -4.57
CA SER A 138 10.17 11.28 -4.02
C SER A 138 11.10 11.75 -5.12
N LEU A 139 12.07 12.58 -4.74
CA LEU A 139 13.25 12.83 -5.55
C LEU A 139 14.04 11.53 -5.76
N LEU A 140 14.86 11.49 -6.81
CA LEU A 140 15.79 10.39 -7.08
C LEU A 140 16.96 10.42 -6.07
N SER A 141 16.69 9.94 -4.86
CA SER A 141 17.66 9.86 -3.79
C SER A 141 17.21 8.86 -2.74
N GLU A 142 17.82 7.69 -2.71
CA GLU A 142 17.55 6.65 -1.71
C GLU A 142 17.87 7.14 -0.29
N TYR A 143 18.96 7.88 -0.13
CA TYR A 143 19.31 8.50 1.17
C TYR A 143 18.26 9.48 1.65
N GLY A 144 17.74 10.32 0.75
CA GLY A 144 16.68 11.28 1.09
C GLY A 144 15.39 10.58 1.51
N VAL A 145 15.00 9.53 0.80
CA VAL A 145 13.80 8.74 1.10
C VAL A 145 13.94 8.03 2.44
N LEU A 146 15.02 7.27 2.64
CA LEU A 146 15.25 6.55 3.89
C LEU A 146 15.39 7.49 5.09
N GLY A 147 16.09 8.62 4.91
CA GLY A 147 16.24 9.61 5.97
C GLY A 147 14.91 10.26 6.35
N PHE A 148 14.05 10.54 5.37
CA PHE A 148 12.72 11.08 5.62
C PHE A 148 11.82 10.05 6.35
N GLU A 149 11.77 8.81 5.89
CA GLU A 149 10.95 7.76 6.51
C GLU A 149 11.43 7.44 7.94
N PHE A 150 12.74 7.41 8.15
CA PHE A 150 13.30 7.24 9.48
C PHE A 150 12.89 8.40 10.41
N GLY A 151 13.01 9.65 9.94
CA GLY A 151 12.60 10.83 10.70
C GLY A 151 11.10 10.84 11.01
N LEU A 152 10.26 10.48 10.04
CA LEU A 152 8.81 10.38 10.22
C LEU A 152 8.45 9.31 11.25
N SER A 153 9.10 8.16 11.20
CA SER A 153 8.89 7.08 12.18
C SER A 153 9.20 7.54 13.61
N LEU A 154 10.26 8.34 13.79
CA LEU A 154 10.64 8.86 15.12
C LEU A 154 9.67 9.93 15.67
N ILE A 155 8.94 10.63 14.82
CA ILE A 155 8.00 11.68 15.24
C ILE A 155 6.68 11.07 15.73
N HIS A 156 6.31 9.91 15.22
CA HIS A 156 5.04 9.24 15.49
C HIS A 156 5.13 8.07 16.49
N ILE A 157 6.29 7.92 17.13
CA ILE A 157 6.50 6.93 18.20
C ILE A 157 6.22 7.56 19.55
#